data_d29e8a4f27604ddbbcc8b972804d1099
#
_entry.id   d29e8a4f27604ddbbcc8b972804d1099
#
_cell.length_a   1.000
_cell.length_b   1.000
_cell.length_c   1.000
_cell.angle_alpha   90.00
_cell.angle_beta   90.00
_cell.angle_gamma   90.00
#
_symmetry.space_group_name_H-M   'P 1'
#
loop_
_entity.id
_entity.type
_entity.pdbx_description
1 polymer ?
#
loop_
_entity_poly.entity_id
_entity_poly.type
_entity_poly.pdbx_seq_one_letter_code
_entity_poly.pdbx_strand_id
1 'polypeptide(L)'
;MDFVFDNYTSLHRIQCSGDKPFAREVLLCQRGNAKLPESELVERFVLTGMARNTALLRRHSRKDNIVTITNAEEIRLQRFRKESDSLGLVEVPTDKLWGAQTQRSLQHFSIGKDLIPREMIASYSVLKKAAAIANHNGKRLGDQQYELIVQACDEILSGQHHDMFPLHVWMTGSGTQFNMNVNEVISNRCCQLAGTPLGSKTPVHPNDHVNMAQSSNDTFPSAMYIAAAVNVKQRLMPAVTALRDAVNNKAQKWNSIVKIGRTHMQDATPITLGEEWSGYVGMLSDNSDRLEHALKDVYQLALGGTAVGTGLNAAPGFGDAAAAEITKLTTLPFTSAPNKFTVQGAHDALVQLSGSLRTLAVSLYKIANDIRLMSCGPRAGFAELLIPANEPGSSIMPGKVNPTQAEALTMIAVQVMANDVAVGFGGAGGYLEMNVYKPLIIFNVIHSVTIMTDGCTNFRKFLVEGTKPNLKKIKEYVDRSLMLVTALSPVIGYDKSSKIAHYALDNDLTLRQAALKLGFVTEEEFDRVVDPAKMVRPYVAKAG
;
A
#
# COMPACT_ATOMS: atom_id res chain seq x y z
N MET A 1 34.56 -8.11 -5.04
CA MET A 1 33.81 -8.04 -3.77
C MET A 1 34.80 -8.38 -2.68
N ASP A 2 35.35 -7.34 -2.08
CA ASP A 2 36.32 -7.49 -1.01
C ASP A 2 35.58 -7.66 0.32
N PHE A 3 35.69 -8.84 0.90
CA PHE A 3 35.24 -9.07 2.27
C PHE A 3 36.42 -8.89 3.22
N VAL A 4 36.38 -7.84 4.00
CA VAL A 4 37.32 -7.65 5.11
C VAL A 4 36.81 -8.47 6.29
N PHE A 5 37.60 -9.48 6.68
CA PHE A 5 37.37 -10.27 7.90
C PHE A 5 38.45 -9.92 8.93
N ASP A 6 38.10 -9.08 9.89
CA ASP A 6 38.89 -8.93 11.10
C ASP A 6 38.58 -10.07 12.07
N ASN A 7 39.65 -10.76 12.55
CA ASN A 7 39.66 -11.78 13.61
C ASN A 7 39.60 -13.27 13.23
N TYR A 8 40.41 -13.73 12.26
CA TYR A 8 40.64 -15.17 12.05
C TYR A 8 42.11 -15.55 12.18
N THR A 9 42.43 -16.57 13.00
CA THR A 9 43.81 -16.94 13.37
C THR A 9 44.42 -18.09 12.56
N SER A 10 43.70 -18.83 11.73
CA SER A 10 44.30 -19.84 10.82
C SER A 10 43.40 -20.25 9.65
N LEU A 11 43.99 -20.48 8.49
CA LEU A 11 43.39 -20.96 7.24
C LEU A 11 43.88 -22.39 6.96
N HIS A 12 42.98 -23.34 6.74
CA HIS A 12 43.33 -24.69 6.28
C HIS A 12 42.81 -24.93 4.85
N ARG A 13 43.71 -25.41 3.99
CA ARG A 13 43.42 -25.77 2.60
C ARG A 13 43.12 -27.27 2.51
N ILE A 14 41.95 -27.63 1.97
CA ILE A 14 41.62 -29.02 1.66
C ILE A 14 41.72 -29.20 0.15
N GLN A 15 42.59 -30.09 -0.31
CA GLN A 15 42.77 -30.42 -1.73
C GLN A 15 41.97 -31.68 -2.06
N CYS A 16 41.04 -31.58 -3.00
CA CYS A 16 40.31 -32.73 -3.53
C CYS A 16 41.07 -33.30 -4.74
N SER A 17 41.52 -34.57 -4.64
CA SER A 17 42.15 -35.28 -5.76
C SER A 17 41.13 -35.88 -6.69
N GLY A 18 41.13 -35.44 -7.93
CA GLY A 18 40.35 -36.03 -9.04
C GLY A 18 40.53 -35.25 -10.33
N ASP A 19 41.01 -35.93 -11.35
CA ASP A 19 41.30 -35.39 -12.69
C ASP A 19 40.02 -34.93 -13.40
N LYS A 20 39.69 -33.63 -13.31
CA LYS A 20 38.87 -32.88 -14.27
C LYS A 20 38.91 -31.35 -13.95
N PRO A 21 38.76 -30.45 -14.97
CA PRO A 21 39.17 -29.05 -14.87
C PRO A 21 38.17 -28.09 -14.20
N PHE A 22 37.58 -28.48 -13.08
CA PHE A 22 36.82 -27.60 -12.22
C PHE A 22 36.92 -27.98 -10.74
N ALA A 23 38.13 -27.87 -10.17
CA ALA A 23 38.29 -27.90 -8.71
C ALA A 23 37.96 -26.52 -8.14
N ARG A 24 36.83 -26.38 -7.41
CA ARG A 24 36.59 -25.21 -6.57
C ARG A 24 37.23 -25.41 -5.22
N GLU A 25 38.08 -24.46 -4.84
CA GLU A 25 38.65 -24.42 -3.49
C GLU A 25 37.55 -24.07 -2.47
N VAL A 26 37.46 -24.88 -1.43
CA VAL A 26 36.56 -24.59 -0.29
C VAL A 26 37.41 -24.06 0.86
N LEU A 27 37.21 -22.82 1.23
CA LEU A 27 37.85 -22.19 2.37
C LEU A 27 37.01 -22.40 3.65
N LEU A 28 37.58 -23.06 4.64
CA LEU A 28 36.99 -23.21 5.97
C LEU A 28 37.73 -22.28 6.95
N CYS A 29 36.99 -21.35 7.54
CA CYS A 29 37.51 -20.49 8.60
C CYS A 29 37.10 -21.03 9.98
N GLN A 30 38.06 -21.24 10.88
CA GLN A 30 37.78 -21.56 12.28
C GLN A 30 37.98 -20.32 13.15
N ARG A 31 37.09 -20.12 14.08
CA ARG A 31 37.19 -19.07 15.11
C ARG A 31 37.78 -19.68 16.36
N GLY A 32 38.99 -19.30 16.71
CA GLY A 32 39.65 -19.77 17.93
C GLY A 32 39.77 -21.29 18.07
N ASN A 33 40.16 -21.78 19.23
CA ASN A 33 40.38 -23.20 19.51
C ASN A 33 39.10 -24.06 19.71
N ALA A 34 37.93 -23.62 19.26
CA ALA A 34 36.69 -24.39 19.38
C ALA A 34 36.44 -25.19 18.10
N LYS A 35 36.45 -26.51 18.18
CA LYS A 35 36.01 -27.43 17.13
C LYS A 35 34.46 -27.37 17.07
N LEU A 36 33.91 -27.02 15.92
CA LEU A 36 32.48 -27.12 15.69
C LEU A 36 32.05 -28.60 15.65
N PRO A 37 30.87 -28.98 16.21
CA PRO A 37 30.33 -30.33 16.11
C PRO A 37 30.04 -30.71 14.65
N GLU A 38 30.25 -31.96 14.30
CA GLU A 38 30.08 -32.50 12.92
C GLU A 38 28.66 -32.25 12.33
N SER A 39 27.64 -32.13 13.18
CA SER A 39 26.27 -31.80 12.78
C SER A 39 26.11 -30.40 12.18
N GLU A 40 26.85 -29.39 12.66
CA GLU A 40 26.81 -28.02 12.13
C GLU A 40 27.53 -27.86 10.77
N LEU A 41 28.54 -28.67 10.54
CA LEU A 41 29.26 -28.72 9.24
C LEU A 41 28.35 -29.26 8.11
N VAL A 42 27.57 -30.28 8.39
CA VAL A 42 26.63 -30.89 7.43
C VAL A 42 25.50 -29.92 7.11
N GLU A 43 24.99 -29.18 8.09
CA GLU A 43 23.93 -28.20 7.87
C GLU A 43 24.34 -27.03 6.95
N ARG A 44 25.57 -26.55 7.07
CA ARG A 44 26.09 -25.48 6.18
C ARG A 44 26.34 -25.96 4.75
N PHE A 45 26.71 -27.22 4.56
CA PHE A 45 26.88 -27.79 3.22
C PHE A 45 25.55 -27.96 2.48
N VAL A 46 24.47 -28.29 3.17
CA VAL A 46 23.14 -28.45 2.61
C VAL A 46 22.50 -27.08 2.27
N LEU A 47 22.73 -26.05 3.08
CA LEU A 47 22.20 -24.70 2.88
C LEU A 47 22.81 -23.98 1.66
N THR A 48 24.01 -24.38 1.20
CA THR A 48 24.67 -23.71 0.06
C THR A 48 24.39 -24.32 -1.32
N GLY A 49 23.46 -25.29 -1.43
CA GLY A 49 23.03 -25.85 -2.74
C GLY A 49 24.12 -26.67 -3.49
N MET A 50 25.20 -27.06 -2.81
CA MET A 50 26.33 -27.80 -3.42
C MET A 50 26.16 -29.32 -3.41
N ALA A 51 24.99 -29.85 -3.17
CA ALA A 51 24.71 -31.30 -3.06
C ALA A 51 24.40 -31.98 -4.41
N ARG A 52 25.01 -31.54 -5.53
CA ARG A 52 24.87 -32.27 -6.81
C ARG A 52 25.99 -33.25 -7.14
N ASN A 53 27.00 -33.41 -6.27
CA ASN A 53 28.06 -34.42 -6.47
C ASN A 53 28.52 -35.01 -5.15
N THR A 54 27.66 -35.85 -4.55
CA THR A 54 28.01 -36.68 -3.39
C THR A 54 28.58 -38.03 -3.81
N ALA A 55 29.47 -38.03 -4.78
CA ALA A 55 30.37 -39.17 -4.95
C ALA A 55 31.73 -38.81 -4.36
N LEU A 56 32.15 -39.53 -3.32
CA LEU A 56 33.49 -39.58 -2.76
C LEU A 56 33.95 -38.49 -1.76
N LEU A 57 33.39 -38.52 -0.56
CA LEU A 57 34.17 -38.23 0.62
C LEU A 57 34.49 -39.58 1.33
N ARG A 58 35.51 -40.31 0.86
CA ARG A 58 36.11 -41.42 1.59
C ARG A 58 37.22 -40.87 2.48
N ARG A 59 36.95 -40.78 3.77
CA ARG A 59 38.02 -40.61 4.79
C ARG A 59 38.48 -41.99 5.21
N HIS A 60 39.76 -42.30 5.05
CA HIS A 60 40.41 -43.41 5.76
C HIS A 60 40.55 -43.00 7.24
N SER A 61 39.65 -43.47 8.06
CA SER A 61 39.85 -43.55 9.50
C SER A 61 39.74 -44.99 9.91
N ARG A 62 40.75 -45.45 10.63
CA ARG A 62 40.79 -46.79 11.23
C ARG A 62 39.65 -46.91 12.24
N LYS A 63 38.84 -47.97 12.06
CA LYS A 63 37.85 -48.57 12.96
C LYS A 63 36.54 -47.78 13.19
N ASP A 64 35.48 -48.37 12.66
CA ASP A 64 34.11 -48.38 13.13
C ASP A 64 33.36 -47.01 13.16
N ASN A 65 32.88 -46.59 11.99
CA ASN A 65 31.53 -46.08 11.80
C ASN A 65 31.37 -45.71 10.33
N ILE A 66 30.79 -46.62 9.55
CA ILE A 66 30.25 -46.37 8.23
C ILE A 66 28.95 -45.59 8.45
N VAL A 67 29.01 -44.23 8.36
CA VAL A 67 27.80 -43.46 8.12
C VAL A 67 27.38 -43.73 6.69
N THR A 68 26.49 -44.66 6.51
CA THR A 68 25.98 -45.16 5.25
C THR A 68 25.15 -44.07 4.59
N ILE A 69 25.13 -44.03 3.27
CA ILE A 69 24.32 -43.19 2.35
C ILE A 69 22.84 -43.19 2.70
N THR A 70 22.32 -44.18 3.44
CA THR A 70 20.98 -44.28 4.04
C THR A 70 20.62 -43.06 4.90
N ASN A 71 21.56 -42.46 5.64
CA ASN A 71 21.23 -41.28 6.48
C ASN A 71 20.93 -39.99 5.67
N ALA A 72 21.53 -39.81 4.52
CA ALA A 72 21.28 -38.61 3.69
C ALA A 72 19.90 -38.66 3.01
N GLU A 73 19.48 -39.84 2.59
CA GLU A 73 18.17 -40.05 1.97
C GLU A 73 17.03 -40.05 3.02
N GLU A 74 17.28 -40.63 4.20
CA GLU A 74 16.37 -40.53 5.35
C GLU A 74 16.22 -39.08 5.86
N ILE A 75 17.32 -38.33 5.98
CA ILE A 75 17.29 -36.89 6.33
C ILE A 75 16.57 -36.08 5.27
N ARG A 76 16.73 -36.41 3.98
CA ARG A 76 16.01 -35.77 2.87
C ARG A 76 14.52 -36.08 2.94
N LEU A 77 14.12 -37.31 3.17
CA LEU A 77 12.72 -37.72 3.35
C LEU A 77 12.07 -37.15 4.61
N GLN A 78 12.87 -36.87 5.67
CA GLN A 78 12.40 -36.14 6.85
C GLN A 78 12.18 -34.64 6.60
N ARG A 79 12.90 -34.04 5.64
CA ARG A 79 12.79 -32.60 5.31
C ARG A 79 11.88 -32.29 4.13
N PHE A 80 11.68 -33.25 3.22
CA PHE A 80 10.88 -33.10 2.01
C PHE A 80 9.92 -34.26 1.84
N ARG A 81 8.69 -33.96 1.45
CA ARG A 81 7.71 -34.95 0.98
C ARG A 81 7.56 -34.85 -0.53
N LYS A 82 7.11 -35.93 -1.18
CA LYS A 82 6.80 -35.96 -2.60
C LYS A 82 5.34 -35.61 -2.82
N GLU A 83 5.06 -34.60 -3.58
CA GLU A 83 3.73 -34.27 -4.09
C GLU A 83 3.71 -34.33 -5.62
N SER A 84 2.53 -34.43 -6.23
CA SER A 84 2.38 -34.52 -7.68
C SER A 84 1.40 -33.50 -8.23
N ASP A 85 1.70 -32.98 -9.40
CA ASP A 85 0.79 -32.27 -10.28
C ASP A 85 0.73 -32.95 -11.66
N SER A 86 0.10 -32.32 -12.65
CA SER A 86 0.00 -32.85 -14.03
C SER A 86 1.36 -32.99 -14.75
N LEU A 87 2.42 -32.36 -14.26
CA LEU A 87 3.77 -32.44 -14.81
C LEU A 87 4.65 -33.46 -14.08
N GLY A 88 4.15 -34.13 -13.05
CA GLY A 88 4.87 -35.18 -12.32
C GLY A 88 5.23 -34.80 -10.88
N LEU A 89 6.18 -35.56 -10.29
CA LEU A 89 6.56 -35.44 -8.90
C LEU A 89 7.42 -34.20 -8.61
N VAL A 90 7.17 -33.56 -7.45
CA VAL A 90 7.93 -32.45 -6.92
C VAL A 90 8.22 -32.67 -5.43
N GLU A 91 9.41 -32.33 -4.99
CA GLU A 91 9.77 -32.32 -3.57
C GLU A 91 9.33 -31.00 -2.93
N VAL A 92 8.52 -31.10 -1.89
CA VAL A 92 7.97 -29.99 -1.11
C VAL A 92 8.44 -30.13 0.34
N PRO A 93 8.88 -29.05 1.03
CA PRO A 93 9.26 -29.14 2.43
C PRO A 93 8.14 -29.72 3.30
N THR A 94 8.46 -30.64 4.22
CA THR A 94 7.45 -31.37 5.01
C THR A 94 6.68 -30.49 5.99
N ASP A 95 7.27 -29.36 6.41
CA ASP A 95 6.67 -28.39 7.33
C ASP A 95 5.73 -27.38 6.63
N LYS A 96 5.67 -27.37 5.31
CA LYS A 96 4.87 -26.41 4.53
C LYS A 96 3.56 -27.00 4.05
N LEU A 97 2.50 -26.16 4.03
CA LEU A 97 1.18 -26.58 3.57
C LEU A 97 0.98 -26.39 2.05
N TRP A 98 1.85 -25.64 1.38
CA TRP A 98 1.77 -25.57 -0.08
C TRP A 98 2.14 -26.90 -0.74
N GLY A 99 1.75 -27.08 -2.01
CA GLY A 99 1.97 -28.29 -2.76
C GLY A 99 2.90 -28.12 -3.97
N ALA A 100 2.73 -29.05 -4.92
CA ALA A 100 3.61 -29.18 -6.08
C ALA A 100 3.62 -27.93 -6.99
N GLN A 101 2.45 -27.34 -7.28
CA GLN A 101 2.36 -26.19 -8.19
C GLN A 101 2.99 -24.93 -7.58
N THR A 102 2.77 -24.67 -6.30
CA THR A 102 3.43 -23.58 -5.57
C THR A 102 4.95 -23.78 -5.55
N GLN A 103 5.40 -25.00 -5.27
CA GLN A 103 6.84 -25.29 -5.26
C GLN A 103 7.51 -25.06 -6.61
N ARG A 104 6.84 -25.40 -7.73
CA ARG A 104 7.32 -25.06 -9.07
C ARG A 104 7.37 -23.57 -9.31
N SER A 105 6.35 -22.83 -8.85
CA SER A 105 6.32 -21.38 -8.98
C SER A 105 7.50 -20.72 -8.26
N LEU A 106 7.82 -21.17 -7.05
CA LEU A 106 9.00 -20.70 -6.29
C LEU A 106 10.32 -20.96 -7.03
N GLN A 107 10.40 -22.04 -7.80
CA GLN A 107 11.59 -22.36 -8.59
C GLN A 107 11.71 -21.52 -9.86
N HIS A 108 10.59 -21.26 -10.55
CA HIS A 108 10.59 -20.61 -11.85
C HIS A 108 10.44 -19.10 -11.80
N PHE A 109 9.79 -18.56 -10.74
CA PHE A 109 9.44 -17.15 -10.60
C PHE A 109 10.07 -16.52 -9.34
N SER A 110 11.29 -16.90 -9.01
CA SER A 110 12.09 -16.28 -7.95
C SER A 110 12.62 -14.91 -8.42
N ILE A 111 11.72 -13.93 -8.59
CA ILE A 111 12.00 -12.62 -9.17
C ILE A 111 11.69 -11.53 -8.12
N GLY A 112 12.70 -10.73 -7.80
CA GLY A 112 12.56 -9.63 -6.83
C GLY A 112 12.28 -10.12 -5.41
N LYS A 113 11.67 -9.23 -4.60
CA LYS A 113 11.30 -9.51 -3.21
C LYS A 113 9.83 -9.21 -2.92
N ASP A 114 9.10 -8.72 -3.93
CA ASP A 114 7.72 -8.31 -3.79
C ASP A 114 6.83 -9.56 -3.75
N LEU A 115 6.22 -9.81 -2.62
CA LEU A 115 5.27 -10.90 -2.44
C LEU A 115 3.85 -10.43 -2.79
N ILE A 116 2.98 -11.37 -3.13
CA ILE A 116 1.55 -11.09 -3.27
C ILE A 116 1.04 -10.45 -1.97
N PRO A 117 0.28 -9.35 -2.04
CA PRO A 117 -0.24 -8.66 -0.87
C PRO A 117 -1.02 -9.60 0.07
N ARG A 118 -0.84 -9.43 1.38
CA ARG A 118 -1.56 -10.24 2.40
C ARG A 118 -3.07 -10.09 2.30
N GLU A 119 -3.53 -8.95 1.83
CA GLU A 119 -4.93 -8.66 1.55
C GLU A 119 -5.53 -9.63 0.51
N MET A 120 -4.72 -10.11 -0.42
CA MET A 120 -5.13 -11.14 -1.38
C MET A 120 -5.33 -12.51 -0.70
N ILE A 121 -4.52 -12.84 0.32
CA ILE A 121 -4.68 -14.09 1.10
C ILE A 121 -6.04 -14.08 1.79
N ALA A 122 -6.36 -12.99 2.50
CA ALA A 122 -7.65 -12.85 3.17
C ALA A 122 -8.83 -12.87 2.19
N SER A 123 -8.72 -12.16 1.07
CA SER A 123 -9.78 -12.08 0.05
C SER A 123 -10.01 -13.42 -0.64
N TYR A 124 -8.96 -14.18 -0.91
CA TYR A 124 -9.09 -15.54 -1.42
C TYR A 124 -9.74 -16.48 -0.39
N SER A 125 -9.42 -16.34 0.89
CA SER A 125 -10.03 -17.14 1.95
C SER A 125 -11.53 -16.85 2.07
N VAL A 126 -11.93 -15.57 1.98
CA VAL A 126 -13.35 -15.18 1.88
C VAL A 126 -14.02 -15.82 0.66
N LEU A 127 -13.38 -15.72 -0.52
CA LEU A 127 -13.90 -16.27 -1.77
C LEU A 127 -14.04 -17.80 -1.71
N LYS A 128 -13.01 -18.51 -1.23
CA LYS A 128 -13.04 -19.99 -1.14
C LYS A 128 -14.08 -20.48 -0.12
N LYS A 129 -14.20 -19.77 1.01
CA LYS A 129 -15.25 -20.05 2.00
C LYS A 129 -16.65 -19.86 1.39
N ALA A 130 -16.88 -18.73 0.71
CA ALA A 130 -18.15 -18.44 0.04
C ALA A 130 -18.48 -19.46 -1.06
N ALA A 131 -17.49 -19.85 -1.86
CA ALA A 131 -17.65 -20.86 -2.90
C ALA A 131 -17.98 -22.24 -2.31
N ALA A 132 -17.34 -22.63 -1.19
CA ALA A 132 -17.64 -23.88 -0.48
C ALA A 132 -19.07 -23.87 0.06
N ILE A 133 -19.53 -22.78 0.68
CA ILE A 133 -20.91 -22.62 1.16
C ILE A 133 -21.90 -22.73 -0.02
N ALA A 134 -21.66 -22.03 -1.12
CA ALA A 134 -22.54 -22.06 -2.29
C ALA A 134 -22.62 -23.46 -2.92
N ASN A 135 -21.49 -24.18 -3.05
CA ASN A 135 -21.46 -25.54 -3.58
C ASN A 135 -22.11 -26.56 -2.63
N HIS A 136 -21.94 -26.41 -1.31
CA HIS A 136 -22.57 -27.23 -0.31
C HIS A 136 -24.09 -27.03 -0.31
N ASN A 137 -24.57 -25.80 -0.29
CA ASN A 137 -25.99 -25.48 -0.37
C ASN A 137 -26.62 -26.02 -1.68
N GLY A 138 -25.84 -26.01 -2.76
CA GLY A 138 -26.18 -26.58 -4.06
C GLY A 138 -26.06 -28.11 -4.12
N LYS A 139 -25.75 -28.79 -3.01
CA LYS A 139 -25.59 -30.28 -2.89
C LYS A 139 -24.50 -30.85 -3.81
N ARG A 140 -23.48 -30.06 -4.15
CA ARG A 140 -22.34 -30.47 -4.98
C ARG A 140 -21.09 -30.79 -4.16
N LEU A 141 -20.97 -30.25 -2.96
CA LEU A 141 -19.88 -30.48 -2.02
C LEU A 141 -20.45 -31.25 -0.80
N GLY A 142 -19.77 -32.33 -0.40
CA GLY A 142 -20.18 -33.13 0.75
C GLY A 142 -19.93 -32.41 2.09
N ASP A 143 -20.64 -32.83 3.13
CA ASP A 143 -20.60 -32.23 4.47
C ASP A 143 -19.17 -32.16 5.03
N GLN A 144 -18.44 -33.28 5.01
CA GLN A 144 -17.07 -33.37 5.52
C GLN A 144 -16.12 -32.42 4.81
N GLN A 145 -16.15 -32.38 3.47
CA GLN A 145 -15.31 -31.49 2.69
C GLN A 145 -15.64 -30.03 2.98
N TYR A 146 -16.93 -29.71 3.07
CA TYR A 146 -17.42 -28.39 3.40
C TYR A 146 -16.91 -27.90 4.76
N GLU A 147 -17.12 -28.68 5.82
CA GLU A 147 -16.70 -28.33 7.18
C GLU A 147 -15.19 -28.07 7.27
N LEU A 148 -14.38 -28.98 6.68
CA LEU A 148 -12.93 -28.84 6.67
C LEU A 148 -12.43 -27.62 5.88
N ILE A 149 -13.02 -27.34 4.71
CA ILE A 149 -12.65 -26.17 3.91
C ILE A 149 -13.00 -24.87 4.65
N VAL A 150 -14.19 -24.79 5.23
CA VAL A 150 -14.62 -23.61 6.00
C VAL A 150 -13.70 -23.38 7.20
N GLN A 151 -13.37 -24.43 7.96
CA GLN A 151 -12.45 -24.33 9.07
C GLN A 151 -11.07 -23.85 8.64
N ALA A 152 -10.49 -24.42 7.58
CA ALA A 152 -9.19 -23.98 7.06
C ALA A 152 -9.20 -22.51 6.60
N CYS A 153 -10.29 -22.08 5.94
CA CYS A 153 -10.46 -20.67 5.56
C CYS A 153 -10.55 -19.74 6.78
N ASP A 154 -11.25 -20.15 7.84
CA ASP A 154 -11.38 -19.37 9.07
C ASP A 154 -10.03 -19.23 9.81
N GLU A 155 -9.23 -20.29 9.84
CA GLU A 155 -7.87 -20.23 10.37
C GLU A 155 -7.01 -19.20 9.61
N ILE A 156 -7.05 -19.21 8.27
CA ILE A 156 -6.32 -18.25 7.44
C ILE A 156 -6.83 -16.81 7.67
N LEU A 157 -8.14 -16.61 7.75
CA LEU A 157 -8.75 -15.31 8.03
C LEU A 157 -8.39 -14.77 9.42
N SER A 158 -8.17 -15.65 10.40
CA SER A 158 -7.69 -15.27 11.74
C SER A 158 -6.20 -14.92 11.79
N GLY A 159 -5.49 -14.98 10.67
CA GLY A 159 -4.07 -14.68 10.55
C GLY A 159 -3.13 -15.87 10.69
N GLN A 160 -3.67 -17.08 10.83
CA GLN A 160 -2.86 -18.30 10.84
C GLN A 160 -2.39 -18.67 9.43
N HIS A 161 -1.29 -19.41 9.33
CA HIS A 161 -0.76 -19.95 8.06
C HIS A 161 -0.33 -18.89 7.01
N HIS A 162 -0.16 -17.62 7.38
CA HIS A 162 0.22 -16.58 6.43
C HIS A 162 1.60 -16.81 5.78
N ASP A 163 2.50 -17.53 6.44
CA ASP A 163 3.80 -17.94 5.92
C ASP A 163 3.74 -19.06 4.87
N MET A 164 2.55 -19.60 4.62
CA MET A 164 2.29 -20.61 3.60
C MET A 164 1.98 -20.04 2.21
N PHE A 165 2.04 -18.69 2.07
CA PHE A 165 1.77 -17.98 0.82
C PHE A 165 3.00 -17.18 0.36
N PRO A 166 4.08 -17.87 -0.10
CA PRO A 166 5.38 -17.24 -0.36
C PRO A 166 5.56 -16.73 -1.79
N LEU A 167 4.51 -16.70 -2.60
CA LEU A 167 4.64 -16.39 -4.03
C LEU A 167 4.90 -14.90 -4.29
N HIS A 168 5.77 -14.65 -5.26
CA HIS A 168 6.09 -13.31 -5.72
C HIS A 168 4.99 -12.73 -6.61
N VAL A 169 4.92 -11.41 -6.69
CA VAL A 169 4.03 -10.69 -7.64
C VAL A 169 4.37 -11.04 -9.08
N TRP A 170 5.66 -11.20 -9.38
CA TRP A 170 6.21 -11.45 -10.71
C TRP A 170 6.06 -12.92 -11.10
N MET A 171 4.81 -13.37 -11.21
CA MET A 171 4.40 -14.70 -11.63
C MET A 171 3.60 -14.64 -12.95
N THR A 172 2.91 -15.73 -13.32
CA THR A 172 1.98 -15.69 -14.46
C THR A 172 0.90 -14.63 -14.25
N GLY A 173 0.69 -13.78 -15.23
CA GLY A 173 -0.22 -12.65 -15.15
C GLY A 173 -1.71 -13.01 -14.97
N SER A 174 -2.07 -14.28 -15.18
CA SER A 174 -3.41 -14.82 -14.86
C SER A 174 -3.65 -14.99 -13.35
N GLY A 175 -2.59 -15.10 -12.55
CA GLY A 175 -2.67 -15.40 -11.12
C GLY A 175 -2.93 -16.87 -10.80
N THR A 176 -2.83 -17.77 -11.77
CA THR A 176 -3.12 -19.20 -11.59
C THR A 176 -2.29 -19.82 -10.48
N GLN A 177 -1.00 -19.49 -10.38
CA GLN A 177 -0.11 -20.04 -9.36
C GLN A 177 -0.56 -19.68 -7.95
N PHE A 178 -1.02 -18.44 -7.73
CA PHE A 178 -1.53 -18.04 -6.42
C PHE A 178 -2.88 -18.68 -6.09
N ASN A 179 -3.81 -18.81 -7.06
CA ASN A 179 -5.03 -19.60 -6.85
C ASN A 179 -4.71 -21.04 -6.44
N MET A 180 -3.71 -21.67 -7.10
CA MET A 180 -3.29 -23.01 -6.74
C MET A 180 -2.59 -23.05 -5.38
N ASN A 181 -1.79 -22.06 -5.03
CA ASN A 181 -1.21 -21.95 -3.68
C ASN A 181 -2.31 -21.94 -2.61
N VAL A 182 -3.37 -21.15 -2.78
CA VAL A 182 -4.51 -21.16 -1.86
C VAL A 182 -5.19 -22.52 -1.81
N ASN A 183 -5.46 -23.13 -2.97
CA ASN A 183 -6.10 -24.45 -3.04
C ASN A 183 -5.26 -25.55 -2.35
N GLU A 184 -3.94 -25.54 -2.57
CA GLU A 184 -3.01 -26.51 -1.98
C GLU A 184 -2.90 -26.33 -0.47
N VAL A 185 -2.79 -25.09 0.02
CA VAL A 185 -2.73 -24.80 1.47
C VAL A 185 -4.01 -25.24 2.17
N ILE A 186 -5.18 -24.91 1.63
CA ILE A 186 -6.47 -25.35 2.18
C ILE A 186 -6.57 -26.88 2.16
N SER A 187 -6.27 -27.53 1.04
CA SER A 187 -6.32 -28.98 0.92
C SER A 187 -5.39 -29.69 1.91
N ASN A 188 -4.14 -29.25 2.02
CA ASN A 188 -3.18 -29.82 2.95
C ASN A 188 -3.53 -29.53 4.42
N ARG A 189 -4.13 -28.37 4.72
CA ARG A 189 -4.66 -28.12 6.06
C ARG A 189 -5.82 -29.05 6.39
N CYS A 190 -6.71 -29.31 5.45
CA CYS A 190 -7.77 -30.30 5.60
C CYS A 190 -7.21 -31.71 5.83
N CYS A 191 -6.12 -32.10 5.16
CA CYS A 191 -5.42 -33.35 5.44
C CYS A 191 -4.97 -33.45 6.90
N GLN A 192 -4.32 -32.37 7.41
CA GLN A 192 -3.89 -32.32 8.82
C GLN A 192 -5.08 -32.46 9.79
N LEU A 193 -6.16 -31.74 9.54
CA LEU A 193 -7.38 -31.77 10.38
C LEU A 193 -8.02 -33.15 10.39
N ALA A 194 -7.97 -33.86 9.26
CA ALA A 194 -8.50 -35.21 9.11
C ALA A 194 -7.53 -36.34 9.54
N GLY A 195 -6.29 -36.01 9.93
CA GLY A 195 -5.26 -36.97 10.27
C GLY A 195 -4.72 -37.79 9.09
N THR A 196 -4.84 -37.26 7.85
CA THR A 196 -4.32 -37.91 6.64
C THR A 196 -3.00 -37.30 6.21
N PRO A 197 -2.13 -37.99 5.46
CA PRO A 197 -0.84 -37.47 5.04
C PRO A 197 -0.97 -36.22 4.15
N LEU A 198 -0.08 -35.26 4.35
CA LEU A 198 0.05 -34.08 3.45
C LEU A 198 0.32 -34.55 2.02
N GLY A 199 -0.32 -33.89 1.04
CA GLY A 199 -0.22 -34.25 -0.37
C GLY A 199 -1.08 -35.45 -0.79
N SER A 200 -1.79 -36.10 0.14
CA SER A 200 -2.71 -37.21 -0.17
C SER A 200 -3.95 -36.78 -0.94
N LYS A 201 -4.29 -35.48 -0.85
CA LYS A 201 -5.50 -34.90 -1.45
C LYS A 201 -6.79 -35.50 -0.93
N THR A 202 -6.76 -36.12 0.26
CA THR A 202 -7.86 -36.82 0.91
C THR A 202 -8.00 -36.36 2.35
N PRO A 203 -9.20 -35.95 2.82
CA PRO A 203 -10.51 -36.05 2.16
C PRO A 203 -10.82 -34.90 1.20
N VAL A 204 -9.96 -33.84 1.12
CA VAL A 204 -10.20 -32.64 0.31
C VAL A 204 -9.17 -32.53 -0.81
N HIS A 205 -9.62 -32.61 -2.06
CA HIS A 205 -8.78 -32.44 -3.24
C HIS A 205 -8.71 -30.95 -3.63
N PRO A 206 -7.51 -30.39 -3.95
CA PRO A 206 -7.36 -28.96 -4.23
C PRO A 206 -8.16 -28.48 -5.46
N ASN A 207 -8.25 -29.31 -6.53
CA ASN A 207 -9.00 -28.95 -7.74
C ASN A 207 -10.47 -29.34 -7.67
N ASP A 208 -10.77 -30.57 -7.21
CA ASP A 208 -12.13 -31.13 -7.30
C ASP A 208 -13.07 -30.56 -6.23
N HIS A 209 -12.53 -30.20 -5.04
CA HIS A 209 -13.30 -29.70 -3.92
C HIS A 209 -13.06 -28.20 -3.66
N VAL A 210 -11.81 -27.78 -3.41
CA VAL A 210 -11.52 -26.36 -3.08
C VAL A 210 -11.79 -25.44 -4.28
N ASN A 211 -11.47 -25.91 -5.49
CA ASN A 211 -11.66 -25.15 -6.73
C ASN A 211 -12.96 -25.51 -7.48
N MET A 212 -13.87 -26.23 -6.87
CA MET A 212 -15.13 -26.67 -7.49
C MET A 212 -15.91 -25.47 -8.06
N ALA A 213 -16.37 -25.59 -9.32
CA ALA A 213 -17.10 -24.56 -10.07
C ALA A 213 -16.32 -23.26 -10.30
N GLN A 214 -14.99 -23.31 -10.27
CA GLN A 214 -14.13 -22.13 -10.36
C GLN A 214 -13.00 -22.34 -11.39
N SER A 215 -12.42 -21.22 -11.83
CA SER A 215 -11.15 -21.14 -12.53
C SER A 215 -10.29 -20.06 -11.86
N SER A 216 -8.97 -20.09 -12.05
CA SER A 216 -8.14 -18.94 -11.68
C SER A 216 -8.54 -17.66 -12.45
N ASN A 217 -9.17 -17.82 -13.60
CA ASN A 217 -9.56 -16.72 -14.47
C ASN A 217 -10.74 -15.90 -13.91
N ASP A 218 -11.61 -16.51 -13.10
CA ASP A 218 -12.69 -15.81 -12.41
C ASP A 218 -12.41 -15.57 -10.91
N THR A 219 -11.62 -16.44 -10.26
CA THR A 219 -11.31 -16.30 -8.84
C THR A 219 -10.29 -15.20 -8.56
N PHE A 220 -9.20 -15.13 -9.35
CA PHE A 220 -8.17 -14.13 -9.09
C PHE A 220 -8.70 -12.69 -9.25
N PRO A 221 -9.41 -12.32 -10.34
CA PRO A 221 -10.01 -10.99 -10.45
C PRO A 221 -11.06 -10.73 -9.36
N SER A 222 -11.87 -11.73 -8.98
CA SER A 222 -12.83 -11.56 -7.88
C SER A 222 -12.12 -11.29 -6.55
N ALA A 223 -11.03 -12.00 -6.24
CA ALA A 223 -10.23 -11.74 -5.05
C ALA A 223 -9.55 -10.37 -5.09
N MET A 224 -9.08 -9.89 -6.26
CA MET A 224 -8.58 -8.52 -6.44
C MET A 224 -9.62 -7.48 -6.06
N TYR A 225 -10.84 -7.64 -6.55
CA TYR A 225 -11.94 -6.71 -6.31
C TYR A 225 -12.36 -6.72 -4.84
N ILE A 226 -12.44 -7.89 -4.22
CA ILE A 226 -12.70 -8.03 -2.78
C ILE A 226 -11.59 -7.32 -1.97
N ALA A 227 -10.31 -7.60 -2.29
CA ALA A 227 -9.17 -6.98 -1.60
C ALA A 227 -9.20 -5.47 -1.70
N ALA A 228 -9.38 -4.93 -2.90
CA ALA A 228 -9.44 -3.50 -3.15
C ALA A 228 -10.60 -2.84 -2.40
N ALA A 229 -11.81 -3.36 -2.55
CA ALA A 229 -13.01 -2.78 -1.93
C ALA A 229 -12.95 -2.80 -0.40
N VAL A 230 -12.56 -3.95 0.19
CA VAL A 230 -12.45 -4.09 1.65
C VAL A 230 -11.43 -3.10 2.22
N ASN A 231 -10.25 -3.01 1.62
CA ASN A 231 -9.19 -2.14 2.15
C ASN A 231 -9.49 -0.65 1.94
N VAL A 232 -10.07 -0.27 0.80
CA VAL A 232 -10.51 1.11 0.60
C VAL A 232 -11.61 1.47 1.60
N LYS A 233 -12.64 0.63 1.74
CA LYS A 233 -13.83 0.95 2.56
C LYS A 233 -13.55 0.88 4.06
N GLN A 234 -12.79 -0.12 4.51
CA GLN A 234 -12.58 -0.38 5.94
C GLN A 234 -11.31 0.26 6.52
N ARG A 235 -10.36 0.69 5.67
CA ARG A 235 -9.09 1.28 6.13
C ARG A 235 -8.86 2.69 5.60
N LEU A 236 -8.82 2.87 4.26
CA LEU A 236 -8.48 4.16 3.68
C LEU A 236 -9.52 5.23 3.95
N MET A 237 -10.79 4.95 3.65
CA MET A 237 -11.86 5.95 3.84
C MET A 237 -12.01 6.42 5.29
N PRO A 238 -11.95 5.56 6.31
CA PRO A 238 -11.91 6.00 7.70
C PRO A 238 -10.70 6.89 8.03
N ALA A 239 -9.51 6.58 7.48
CA ALA A 239 -8.31 7.39 7.71
C ALA A 239 -8.42 8.78 7.07
N VAL A 240 -8.94 8.86 5.83
CA VAL A 240 -9.21 10.13 5.13
C VAL A 240 -10.28 10.94 5.86
N THR A 241 -11.34 10.30 6.31
CA THR A 241 -12.40 10.94 7.10
C THR A 241 -11.86 11.52 8.41
N ALA A 242 -11.07 10.76 9.14
CA ALA A 242 -10.46 11.23 10.38
C ALA A 242 -9.49 12.39 10.14
N LEU A 243 -8.72 12.37 9.06
CA LEU A 243 -7.86 13.48 8.65
C LEU A 243 -8.71 14.72 8.31
N ARG A 244 -9.73 14.58 7.46
CA ARG A 244 -10.67 15.65 7.10
C ARG A 244 -11.28 16.30 8.35
N ASP A 245 -11.73 15.50 9.28
CA ASP A 245 -12.40 16.00 10.51
C ASP A 245 -11.40 16.75 11.41
N ALA A 246 -10.15 16.28 11.51
CA ALA A 246 -9.10 17.01 12.24
C ALA A 246 -8.77 18.35 11.58
N VAL A 247 -8.69 18.40 10.24
CA VAL A 247 -8.50 19.65 9.49
C VAL A 247 -9.69 20.57 9.68
N ASN A 248 -10.92 20.05 9.61
CA ASN A 248 -12.14 20.82 9.84
C ASN A 248 -12.19 21.44 11.25
N ASN A 249 -11.80 20.69 12.27
CA ASN A 249 -11.71 21.21 13.63
C ASN A 249 -10.76 22.41 13.75
N LYS A 250 -9.65 22.41 12.97
CA LYS A 250 -8.75 23.55 12.89
C LYS A 250 -9.39 24.71 12.11
N ALA A 251 -10.00 24.44 10.95
CA ALA A 251 -10.70 25.43 10.15
C ALA A 251 -11.75 26.21 10.98
N GLN A 252 -12.56 25.49 11.76
CA GLN A 252 -13.56 26.09 12.65
C GLN A 252 -12.93 26.99 13.72
N LYS A 253 -11.90 26.48 14.41
CA LYS A 253 -11.20 27.22 15.48
C LYS A 253 -10.49 28.48 14.97
N TRP A 254 -10.03 28.48 13.71
CA TRP A 254 -9.23 29.55 13.13
C TRP A 254 -10.02 30.47 12.19
N ASN A 255 -11.33 30.34 12.17
CA ASN A 255 -12.22 31.10 11.28
C ASN A 255 -12.20 32.62 11.52
N SER A 256 -11.76 33.07 12.70
CA SER A 256 -11.62 34.48 13.03
C SER A 256 -10.20 35.02 12.86
N ILE A 257 -9.23 34.18 12.52
CA ILE A 257 -7.83 34.60 12.37
C ILE A 257 -7.61 35.13 10.96
N VAL A 258 -7.57 36.47 10.83
CA VAL A 258 -7.28 37.14 9.56
C VAL A 258 -5.80 37.02 9.23
N LYS A 259 -5.48 36.62 8.02
CA LYS A 259 -4.13 36.51 7.45
C LYS A 259 -4.09 37.09 6.04
N ILE A 260 -2.90 37.25 5.49
CA ILE A 260 -2.72 37.57 4.07
C ILE A 260 -2.93 36.32 3.23
N GLY A 261 -3.82 36.40 2.24
CA GLY A 261 -3.89 35.42 1.16
C GLY A 261 -2.70 35.54 0.23
N ARG A 262 -2.38 34.48 -0.50
CA ARG A 262 -1.32 34.48 -1.52
C ARG A 262 -1.81 33.85 -2.81
N THR A 263 -1.55 34.56 -3.92
CA THR A 263 -1.70 34.05 -5.27
C THR A 263 -0.37 34.22 -5.99
N HIS A 264 0.06 33.26 -6.82
CA HIS A 264 1.38 33.25 -7.46
C HIS A 264 2.55 33.32 -6.44
N MET A 265 2.35 32.92 -5.21
CA MET A 265 3.28 33.12 -4.08
C MET A 265 3.51 34.60 -3.68
N GLN A 266 2.71 35.50 -4.22
CA GLN A 266 2.74 36.94 -3.90
C GLN A 266 1.60 37.30 -2.95
N ASP A 267 1.78 38.37 -2.19
CA ASP A 267 0.76 38.88 -1.28
C ASP A 267 -0.53 39.24 -2.03
N ALA A 268 -1.65 38.80 -1.49
CA ALA A 268 -2.97 39.09 -2.01
C ALA A 268 -3.85 39.72 -0.92
N THR A 269 -5.16 39.84 -1.20
CA THR A 269 -6.13 40.37 -0.23
C THR A 269 -6.26 39.42 0.97
N PRO A 270 -6.74 39.90 2.11
CA PRO A 270 -6.94 39.08 3.31
C PRO A 270 -7.89 37.93 3.12
N ILE A 271 -7.64 36.87 3.86
CA ILE A 271 -8.44 35.68 4.02
C ILE A 271 -8.39 35.30 5.51
N THR A 272 -9.28 34.47 6.00
CA THR A 272 -9.07 33.85 7.32
C THR A 272 -8.27 32.55 7.19
N LEU A 273 -7.49 32.21 8.21
CA LEU A 273 -6.79 30.94 8.27
C LEU A 273 -7.79 29.75 8.25
N GLY A 274 -8.97 29.95 8.82
CA GLY A 274 -10.05 28.98 8.78
C GLY A 274 -10.58 28.75 7.36
N GLU A 275 -10.77 29.80 6.57
CA GLU A 275 -11.18 29.70 5.15
C GLU A 275 -10.13 28.97 4.31
N GLU A 276 -8.85 29.26 4.48
CA GLU A 276 -7.76 28.54 3.83
C GLU A 276 -7.80 27.03 4.13
N TRP A 277 -7.96 26.65 5.41
CA TRP A 277 -8.06 25.27 5.82
C TRP A 277 -9.38 24.60 5.42
N SER A 278 -10.46 25.36 5.28
CA SER A 278 -11.75 24.84 4.77
C SER A 278 -11.64 24.34 3.32
N GLY A 279 -10.76 24.94 2.53
CA GLY A 279 -10.42 24.46 1.20
C GLY A 279 -9.84 23.03 1.23
N TYR A 280 -9.00 22.71 2.20
CA TYR A 280 -8.47 21.35 2.38
C TYR A 280 -9.56 20.36 2.79
N VAL A 281 -10.50 20.78 3.63
CA VAL A 281 -11.68 19.98 4.00
C VAL A 281 -12.49 19.62 2.76
N GLY A 282 -12.77 20.61 1.90
CA GLY A 282 -13.49 20.40 0.64
C GLY A 282 -12.78 19.37 -0.25
N MET A 283 -11.45 19.52 -0.45
CA MET A 283 -10.66 18.58 -1.25
C MET A 283 -10.75 17.13 -0.73
N LEU A 284 -10.68 16.93 0.59
CA LEU A 284 -10.76 15.60 1.20
C LEU A 284 -12.16 15.01 1.11
N SER A 285 -13.21 15.82 1.26
CA SER A 285 -14.61 15.41 1.11
C SER A 285 -14.90 14.96 -0.32
N ASP A 286 -14.56 15.77 -1.31
CA ASP A 286 -14.74 15.46 -2.73
C ASP A 286 -14.01 14.15 -3.12
N ASN A 287 -12.82 13.89 -2.57
CA ASN A 287 -12.09 12.67 -2.84
C ASN A 287 -12.74 11.44 -2.18
N SER A 288 -13.35 11.59 -1.01
CA SER A 288 -14.15 10.52 -0.40
C SER A 288 -15.33 10.13 -1.30
N ASP A 289 -16.03 11.11 -1.88
CA ASP A 289 -17.14 10.87 -2.80
C ASP A 289 -16.66 10.19 -4.09
N ARG A 290 -15.50 10.58 -4.63
CA ARG A 290 -14.89 9.92 -5.81
C ARG A 290 -14.56 8.46 -5.55
N LEU A 291 -13.98 8.15 -4.38
CA LEU A 291 -13.69 6.78 -3.97
C LEU A 291 -14.96 5.94 -3.82
N GLU A 292 -16.01 6.49 -3.18
CA GLU A 292 -17.30 5.83 -3.04
C GLU A 292 -17.95 5.55 -4.40
N HIS A 293 -17.82 6.48 -5.34
CA HIS A 293 -18.31 6.29 -6.70
C HIS A 293 -17.56 5.17 -7.44
N ALA A 294 -16.22 5.16 -7.35
CA ALA A 294 -15.39 4.16 -8.02
C ALA A 294 -15.62 2.74 -7.48
N LEU A 295 -15.96 2.61 -6.20
CA LEU A 295 -16.23 1.30 -5.58
C LEU A 295 -17.45 0.59 -6.16
N LYS A 296 -18.43 1.31 -6.76
CA LYS A 296 -19.65 0.70 -7.29
C LYS A 296 -19.38 -0.39 -8.32
N ASP A 297 -18.42 -0.16 -9.21
CA ASP A 297 -18.05 -1.12 -10.24
C ASP A 297 -17.11 -2.21 -9.70
N VAL A 298 -16.34 -1.92 -8.65
CA VAL A 298 -15.48 -2.90 -7.98
C VAL A 298 -16.29 -3.95 -7.22
N TYR A 299 -17.53 -3.68 -6.86
CA TYR A 299 -18.39 -4.69 -6.23
C TYR A 299 -18.91 -5.78 -7.20
N GLN A 300 -18.66 -5.67 -8.50
CA GLN A 300 -19.12 -6.64 -9.51
C GLN A 300 -18.06 -7.73 -9.74
N LEU A 301 -18.35 -8.96 -9.30
CA LEU A 301 -17.40 -10.06 -9.29
C LEU A 301 -17.44 -10.93 -10.55
N ALA A 302 -16.28 -11.38 -10.99
CA ALA A 302 -16.12 -12.34 -12.10
C ALA A 302 -16.54 -13.77 -11.72
N LEU A 303 -16.59 -14.10 -10.44
CA LEU A 303 -16.85 -15.44 -9.93
C LEU A 303 -18.13 -16.05 -10.53
N GLY A 304 -18.02 -17.30 -11.00
CA GLY A 304 -19.06 -17.99 -11.76
C GLY A 304 -18.87 -17.92 -13.28
N GLY A 305 -17.94 -17.09 -13.80
CA GLY A 305 -17.59 -17.07 -15.23
C GLY A 305 -16.69 -18.22 -15.67
N THR A 306 -16.00 -18.84 -14.73
CA THR A 306 -15.03 -19.93 -14.92
C THR A 306 -13.93 -19.60 -15.94
N ALA A 307 -13.67 -20.45 -16.93
CA ALA A 307 -12.50 -20.35 -17.81
C ALA A 307 -12.48 -19.07 -18.67
N VAL A 308 -13.59 -18.72 -19.30
CA VAL A 308 -13.70 -17.63 -20.30
C VAL A 308 -14.94 -16.74 -20.14
N GLY A 309 -15.70 -16.90 -19.06
CA GLY A 309 -16.91 -16.10 -18.81
C GLY A 309 -18.24 -16.79 -19.07
N THR A 310 -18.23 -18.01 -19.63
CA THR A 310 -19.44 -18.78 -19.98
C THR A 310 -20.03 -19.56 -18.80
N GLY A 311 -19.29 -19.73 -17.71
CA GLY A 311 -19.74 -20.51 -16.54
C GLY A 311 -19.69 -22.02 -16.74
N LEU A 312 -18.88 -22.52 -17.68
CA LEU A 312 -18.74 -23.98 -17.90
C LEU A 312 -18.30 -24.66 -16.59
N ASN A 313 -18.97 -25.77 -16.23
CA ASN A 313 -18.79 -26.55 -14.99
C ASN A 313 -19.26 -25.86 -13.69
N ALA A 314 -19.82 -24.66 -13.74
CA ALA A 314 -20.52 -24.04 -12.62
C ALA A 314 -22.05 -24.36 -12.72
N ALA A 315 -22.69 -24.57 -11.57
CA ALA A 315 -24.13 -24.69 -11.54
C ALA A 315 -24.79 -23.33 -11.84
N PRO A 316 -25.98 -23.32 -12.49
CA PRO A 316 -26.73 -22.09 -12.66
C PRO A 316 -26.95 -21.36 -11.31
N GLY A 317 -26.69 -20.06 -11.25
CA GLY A 317 -26.81 -19.25 -10.04
C GLY A 317 -25.62 -19.37 -9.04
N PHE A 318 -24.59 -20.16 -9.34
CA PHE A 318 -23.42 -20.29 -8.44
C PHE A 318 -22.75 -18.94 -8.17
N GLY A 319 -22.56 -18.12 -9.21
CA GLY A 319 -21.91 -16.81 -9.07
C GLY A 319 -22.70 -15.88 -8.15
N ASP A 320 -24.02 -15.86 -8.25
CA ASP A 320 -24.90 -15.05 -7.40
C ASP A 320 -24.92 -15.54 -5.97
N ALA A 321 -24.99 -16.86 -5.76
CA ALA A 321 -24.95 -17.48 -4.44
C ALA A 321 -23.62 -17.19 -3.73
N ALA A 322 -22.51 -17.34 -4.43
CA ALA A 322 -21.18 -17.04 -3.88
C ALA A 322 -21.00 -15.54 -3.58
N ALA A 323 -21.46 -14.65 -4.45
CA ALA A 323 -21.43 -13.20 -4.21
C ALA A 323 -22.26 -12.79 -3.00
N ALA A 324 -23.42 -13.42 -2.79
CA ALA A 324 -24.24 -13.19 -1.60
C ALA A 324 -23.54 -13.63 -0.31
N GLU A 325 -22.81 -14.74 -0.32
CA GLU A 325 -22.00 -15.17 0.83
C GLU A 325 -20.80 -14.23 1.06
N ILE A 326 -20.13 -13.77 0.01
CA ILE A 326 -19.07 -12.77 0.11
C ILE A 326 -19.61 -11.47 0.75
N THR A 327 -20.81 -11.03 0.36
CA THR A 327 -21.49 -9.88 0.96
C THR A 327 -21.72 -10.07 2.46
N LYS A 328 -22.19 -11.25 2.90
CA LYS A 328 -22.36 -11.54 4.32
C LYS A 328 -21.03 -11.54 5.09
N LEU A 329 -19.98 -12.12 4.52
CA LEU A 329 -18.66 -12.23 5.15
C LEU A 329 -17.93 -10.90 5.26
N THR A 330 -18.13 -9.99 4.29
CA THR A 330 -17.43 -8.70 4.20
C THR A 330 -18.26 -7.52 4.66
N THR A 331 -19.59 -7.67 4.74
CA THR A 331 -20.56 -6.58 4.96
C THR A 331 -20.57 -5.52 3.83
N LEU A 332 -20.02 -5.84 2.66
CA LEU A 332 -19.97 -4.97 1.48
C LEU A 332 -20.87 -5.52 0.36
N PRO A 333 -21.48 -4.69 -0.47
CA PRO A 333 -22.56 -5.08 -1.40
C PRO A 333 -22.03 -5.71 -2.70
N PHE A 334 -21.28 -6.82 -2.57
CA PHE A 334 -20.78 -7.54 -3.74
C PHE A 334 -21.91 -8.24 -4.50
N THR A 335 -21.80 -8.22 -5.81
CA THR A 335 -22.74 -8.85 -6.73
C THR A 335 -22.00 -9.65 -7.80
N SER A 336 -22.70 -10.60 -8.39
CA SER A 336 -22.20 -11.29 -9.58
C SER A 336 -22.28 -10.31 -10.76
N ALA A 337 -21.15 -10.07 -11.46
CA ALA A 337 -21.15 -9.16 -12.61
C ALA A 337 -22.14 -9.62 -13.69
N PRO A 338 -22.95 -8.73 -14.26
CA PRO A 338 -23.91 -9.09 -15.29
C PRO A 338 -23.24 -9.54 -16.59
N ASN A 339 -22.00 -9.08 -16.84
CA ASN A 339 -21.19 -9.49 -17.96
C ASN A 339 -19.83 -10.01 -17.46
N LYS A 340 -19.68 -11.33 -17.44
CA LYS A 340 -18.44 -12.00 -16.99
C LYS A 340 -17.26 -11.78 -17.93
N PHE A 341 -17.51 -11.57 -19.21
CA PHE A 341 -16.48 -11.35 -20.21
C PHE A 341 -15.75 -10.02 -19.97
N THR A 342 -16.46 -8.97 -19.57
CA THR A 342 -15.88 -7.68 -19.21
C THR A 342 -14.91 -7.80 -18.04
N VAL A 343 -15.34 -8.41 -16.92
CA VAL A 343 -14.58 -8.45 -15.66
C VAL A 343 -13.49 -9.53 -15.62
N GLN A 344 -13.38 -10.35 -16.66
CA GLN A 344 -12.28 -11.30 -16.87
C GLN A 344 -11.28 -10.79 -17.91
N GLY A 345 -11.76 -10.17 -19.00
CA GLY A 345 -10.94 -9.64 -20.08
C GLY A 345 -10.35 -8.27 -19.81
N ALA A 346 -11.00 -7.47 -18.97
CA ALA A 346 -10.59 -6.11 -18.61
C ALA A 346 -10.72 -5.86 -17.09
N HIS A 347 -10.07 -4.79 -16.60
CA HIS A 347 -10.12 -4.39 -15.18
C HIS A 347 -10.35 -2.89 -15.02
N ASP A 348 -11.22 -2.31 -15.84
CA ASP A 348 -11.54 -0.88 -15.89
C ASP A 348 -11.98 -0.34 -14.54
N ALA A 349 -12.71 -1.13 -13.75
CA ALA A 349 -13.13 -0.76 -12.39
C ALA A 349 -11.92 -0.49 -11.46
N LEU A 350 -10.85 -1.30 -11.54
CA LEU A 350 -9.63 -1.06 -10.76
C LEU A 350 -8.79 0.08 -11.33
N VAL A 351 -8.80 0.28 -12.65
CA VAL A 351 -8.15 1.44 -13.29
C VAL A 351 -8.83 2.73 -12.85
N GLN A 352 -10.16 2.77 -12.84
CA GLN A 352 -10.94 3.92 -12.34
C GLN A 352 -10.69 4.17 -10.85
N LEU A 353 -10.69 3.13 -10.03
CA LEU A 353 -10.36 3.23 -8.61
C LEU A 353 -8.95 3.80 -8.41
N SER A 354 -7.97 3.30 -9.15
CA SER A 354 -6.58 3.79 -9.13
C SER A 354 -6.50 5.28 -9.51
N GLY A 355 -7.23 5.72 -10.53
CA GLY A 355 -7.35 7.12 -10.90
C GLY A 355 -7.95 7.99 -9.79
N SER A 356 -8.91 7.45 -9.02
CA SER A 356 -9.46 8.13 -7.84
C SER A 356 -8.45 8.21 -6.69
N LEU A 357 -7.68 7.14 -6.45
CA LEU A 357 -6.56 7.13 -5.49
C LEU A 357 -5.49 8.16 -5.88
N ARG A 358 -5.15 8.26 -7.17
CA ARG A 358 -4.24 9.30 -7.68
C ARG A 358 -4.79 10.71 -7.41
N THR A 359 -6.09 10.95 -7.61
CA THR A 359 -6.70 12.26 -7.36
C THR A 359 -6.62 12.64 -5.88
N LEU A 360 -6.86 11.68 -4.97
CA LEU A 360 -6.63 11.88 -3.54
C LEU A 360 -5.17 12.20 -3.25
N ALA A 361 -4.23 11.48 -3.85
CA ALA A 361 -2.79 11.72 -3.68
C ALA A 361 -2.39 13.14 -4.12
N VAL A 362 -2.93 13.64 -5.24
CA VAL A 362 -2.72 15.03 -5.70
C VAL A 362 -3.20 16.04 -4.65
N SER A 363 -4.36 15.81 -4.05
CA SER A 363 -4.88 16.66 -2.98
C SER A 363 -4.00 16.62 -1.72
N LEU A 364 -3.58 15.44 -1.30
CA LEU A 364 -2.68 15.25 -0.15
C LEU A 364 -1.32 15.92 -0.38
N TYR A 365 -0.78 15.84 -1.60
CA TYR A 365 0.46 16.50 -2.00
C TYR A 365 0.36 18.02 -1.84
N LYS A 366 -0.72 18.62 -2.33
CA LYS A 366 -0.97 20.06 -2.16
C LYS A 366 -1.10 20.45 -0.69
N ILE A 367 -1.95 19.77 0.06
CA ILE A 367 -2.18 20.06 1.49
C ILE A 367 -0.86 20.00 2.28
N ALA A 368 -0.07 18.94 2.06
CA ALA A 368 1.21 18.77 2.74
C ALA A 368 2.21 19.89 2.40
N ASN A 369 2.31 20.28 1.13
CA ASN A 369 3.22 21.35 0.71
C ASN A 369 2.77 22.74 1.18
N ASP A 370 1.48 23.04 1.18
CA ASP A 370 0.97 24.31 1.71
C ASP A 370 1.28 24.43 3.21
N ILE A 371 1.01 23.41 4.01
CA ILE A 371 1.32 23.40 5.45
C ILE A 371 2.84 23.50 5.67
N ARG A 372 3.64 22.76 4.91
CA ARG A 372 5.11 22.81 4.94
C ARG A 372 5.62 24.21 4.65
N LEU A 373 5.07 24.88 3.64
CA LEU A 373 5.44 26.22 3.25
C LEU A 373 5.05 27.26 4.31
N MET A 374 3.81 27.21 4.82
CA MET A 374 3.35 28.10 5.88
C MET A 374 4.11 27.93 7.20
N SER A 375 4.70 26.76 7.45
CA SER A 375 5.49 26.48 8.65
C SER A 375 6.99 26.73 8.49
N CYS A 376 7.48 27.10 7.29
CA CYS A 376 8.90 27.31 7.06
C CYS A 376 9.45 28.48 7.89
N GLY A 377 10.66 28.32 8.41
CA GLY A 377 11.31 29.36 9.23
C GLY A 377 12.22 28.75 10.29
N PRO A 378 12.27 29.29 11.53
CA PRO A 378 11.30 30.18 12.20
C PRO A 378 11.48 31.69 11.97
N ARG A 379 12.62 32.15 11.41
CA ARG A 379 12.89 33.59 11.24
C ARG A 379 12.97 34.03 9.78
N ALA A 380 13.59 33.20 8.93
CA ALA A 380 13.82 33.48 7.51
C ALA A 380 12.77 32.83 6.58
N GLY A 381 11.59 32.50 7.09
CA GLY A 381 10.49 31.96 6.32
C GLY A 381 9.15 32.49 6.78
N PHE A 382 8.04 31.94 6.26
CA PHE A 382 6.70 32.46 6.56
C PHE A 382 6.33 32.32 8.03
N ALA A 383 6.61 31.18 8.62
CA ALA A 383 6.37 30.91 10.05
C ALA A 383 4.95 31.30 10.54
N GLU A 384 3.95 31.18 9.67
CA GLU A 384 2.53 31.41 10.01
C GLU A 384 1.96 30.26 10.84
N LEU A 385 2.52 29.05 10.69
CA LEU A 385 2.18 27.86 11.44
C LEU A 385 3.36 27.38 12.30
N LEU A 386 3.06 26.89 13.48
CA LEU A 386 3.98 26.20 14.39
C LEU A 386 3.60 24.71 14.38
N ILE A 387 4.51 23.89 13.87
CA ILE A 387 4.31 22.43 13.79
C ILE A 387 4.94 21.71 14.97
N PRO A 388 4.46 20.49 15.33
CA PRO A 388 5.05 19.68 16.40
C PRO A 388 6.51 19.29 16.09
N ALA A 389 7.33 19.26 17.16
CA ALA A 389 8.66 18.67 17.11
C ALA A 389 8.57 17.19 17.49
N ASN A 390 8.54 16.31 16.49
CA ASN A 390 8.38 14.87 16.70
C ASN A 390 9.71 14.15 16.92
N GLU A 391 10.77 14.64 16.26
CA GLU A 391 12.12 14.08 16.32
C GLU A 391 13.19 15.19 16.17
N PRO A 392 14.45 14.92 16.53
CA PRO A 392 15.54 15.86 16.28
C PRO A 392 15.69 16.16 14.79
N GLY A 393 15.56 17.44 14.40
CA GLY A 393 15.54 17.85 12.99
C GLY A 393 16.92 17.93 12.32
N SER A 394 18.02 17.84 13.10
CA SER A 394 19.39 17.94 12.56
C SER A 394 20.40 17.40 13.57
N SER A 395 21.42 16.73 13.05
CA SER A 395 22.56 16.26 13.87
C SER A 395 23.53 17.38 14.29
N ILE A 396 23.52 18.53 13.57
CA ILE A 396 24.47 19.64 13.77
C ILE A 396 23.81 21.00 14.07
N MET A 397 22.48 21.11 13.96
CA MET A 397 21.73 22.34 14.23
C MET A 397 20.72 22.09 15.37
N PRO A 398 21.10 22.31 16.63
CA PRO A 398 20.21 22.07 17.77
C PRO A 398 18.94 22.91 17.70
N GLY A 399 17.79 22.32 18.00
CA GLY A 399 16.50 23.01 18.00
C GLY A 399 15.84 23.21 16.63
N LYS A 400 16.45 22.69 15.54
CA LYS A 400 15.82 22.70 14.22
C LYS A 400 14.63 21.72 14.18
N VAL A 401 13.46 22.21 13.83
CA VAL A 401 12.24 21.41 13.64
C VAL A 401 11.94 21.33 12.15
N ASN A 402 11.83 20.11 11.62
CA ASN A 402 11.54 19.86 10.20
C ASN A 402 10.07 19.41 10.02
N PRO A 403 9.45 19.71 8.87
CA PRO A 403 8.09 19.27 8.54
C PRO A 403 8.07 17.83 8.02
N THR A 404 8.66 16.87 8.77
CA THR A 404 8.96 15.51 8.31
C THR A 404 7.73 14.71 7.91
N GLN A 405 6.60 14.91 8.61
CA GLN A 405 5.33 14.27 8.24
C GLN A 405 4.78 14.77 6.89
N ALA A 406 5.00 16.06 6.58
CA ALA A 406 4.65 16.60 5.27
C ALA A 406 5.56 16.04 4.17
N GLU A 407 6.84 15.87 4.45
CA GLU A 407 7.79 15.25 3.52
C GLU A 407 7.43 13.79 3.23
N ALA A 408 7.11 13.01 4.26
CA ALA A 408 6.64 11.64 4.12
C ALA A 408 5.37 11.56 3.27
N LEU A 409 4.37 12.41 3.55
CA LEU A 409 3.11 12.39 2.82
C LEU A 409 3.29 12.81 1.34
N THR A 410 4.20 13.73 1.04
CA THR A 410 4.50 14.09 -0.37
C THR A 410 5.18 12.95 -1.12
N MET A 411 6.10 12.20 -0.49
CA MET A 411 6.69 11.00 -1.10
C MET A 411 5.64 9.91 -1.35
N ILE A 412 4.74 9.67 -0.39
CA ILE A 412 3.61 8.75 -0.55
C ILE A 412 2.75 9.16 -1.75
N ALA A 413 2.40 10.42 -1.86
CA ALA A 413 1.58 10.93 -2.96
C ALA A 413 2.25 10.69 -4.32
N VAL A 414 3.55 10.96 -4.45
CA VAL A 414 4.32 10.69 -5.68
C VAL A 414 4.33 9.20 -6.01
N GLN A 415 4.53 8.33 -5.02
CA GLN A 415 4.52 6.88 -5.22
C GLN A 415 3.16 6.39 -5.72
N VAL A 416 2.05 6.91 -5.17
CA VAL A 416 0.69 6.57 -5.62
C VAL A 416 0.44 7.01 -7.07
N MET A 417 0.93 8.19 -7.45
CA MET A 417 0.85 8.66 -8.85
C MET A 417 1.61 7.72 -9.79
N ALA A 418 2.79 7.24 -9.39
CA ALA A 418 3.58 6.29 -10.16
C ALA A 418 2.89 4.90 -10.26
N ASN A 419 2.30 4.43 -9.17
CA ASN A 419 1.54 3.18 -9.13
C ASN A 419 0.33 3.22 -10.09
N ASP A 420 -0.35 4.37 -10.19
CA ASP A 420 -1.49 4.56 -11.12
C ASP A 420 -1.07 4.40 -12.59
N VAL A 421 0.12 4.86 -12.96
CA VAL A 421 0.68 4.64 -14.30
C VAL A 421 0.82 3.14 -14.60
N ALA A 422 1.36 2.36 -13.64
CA ALA A 422 1.50 0.92 -13.79
C ALA A 422 0.13 0.22 -13.90
N VAL A 423 -0.86 0.65 -13.10
CA VAL A 423 -2.24 0.13 -13.16
C VAL A 423 -2.89 0.44 -14.52
N GLY A 424 -2.72 1.65 -15.04
CA GLY A 424 -3.24 2.05 -16.35
C GLY A 424 -2.69 1.19 -17.49
N PHE A 425 -1.37 1.00 -17.56
CA PHE A 425 -0.75 0.11 -18.54
C PHE A 425 -1.16 -1.35 -18.35
N GLY A 426 -1.25 -1.83 -17.10
CA GLY A 426 -1.74 -3.17 -16.80
C GLY A 426 -3.18 -3.38 -17.26
N GLY A 427 -4.05 -2.38 -17.06
CA GLY A 427 -5.43 -2.41 -17.53
C GLY A 427 -5.54 -2.47 -19.06
N ALA A 428 -4.71 -1.70 -19.76
CA ALA A 428 -4.66 -1.70 -21.22
C ALA A 428 -4.11 -3.00 -21.84
N GLY A 429 -3.42 -3.84 -21.06
CA GLY A 429 -2.73 -5.05 -21.53
C GLY A 429 -3.61 -6.30 -21.62
N GLY A 430 -4.94 -6.20 -21.57
CA GLY A 430 -5.85 -7.32 -21.78
C GLY A 430 -5.97 -7.71 -23.25
N TYR A 431 -5.95 -9.03 -23.52
CA TYR A 431 -6.14 -9.55 -24.86
C TYR A 431 -7.25 -10.61 -24.85
N LEU A 432 -8.23 -10.45 -25.74
CA LEU A 432 -9.36 -11.35 -25.89
C LEU A 432 -10.06 -11.56 -24.51
N GLU A 433 -10.22 -12.79 -24.06
CA GLU A 433 -11.05 -13.15 -22.90
C GLU A 433 -10.32 -13.00 -21.55
N MET A 434 -9.04 -12.55 -21.53
CA MET A 434 -8.29 -12.46 -20.27
C MET A 434 -7.23 -11.37 -20.27
N ASN A 435 -7.24 -10.55 -19.20
CA ASN A 435 -6.11 -9.70 -18.85
C ASN A 435 -5.08 -10.51 -18.04
N VAL A 436 -3.79 -10.44 -18.44
CA VAL A 436 -2.69 -11.17 -17.81
C VAL A 436 -1.71 -10.27 -17.04
N TYR A 437 -2.16 -9.11 -16.57
CA TYR A 437 -1.41 -8.18 -15.71
C TYR A 437 -2.02 -8.08 -14.30
N LYS A 438 -2.87 -9.02 -13.92
CA LYS A 438 -3.63 -8.99 -12.68
C LYS A 438 -2.78 -8.85 -11.42
N PRO A 439 -1.68 -9.61 -11.22
CA PRO A 439 -0.82 -9.45 -10.04
C PRO A 439 -0.19 -8.05 -9.95
N LEU A 440 0.25 -7.47 -11.08
CA LEU A 440 0.78 -6.11 -11.15
C LEU A 440 -0.27 -5.07 -10.74
N ILE A 441 -1.50 -5.19 -11.27
CA ILE A 441 -2.60 -4.25 -10.99
C ILE A 441 -2.91 -4.26 -9.49
N ILE A 442 -3.17 -5.43 -8.91
CA ILE A 442 -3.59 -5.49 -7.51
C ILE A 442 -2.46 -5.11 -6.53
N PHE A 443 -1.22 -5.47 -6.84
CA PHE A 443 -0.07 -5.06 -6.04
C PHE A 443 0.00 -3.53 -5.92
N ASN A 444 -0.09 -2.81 -7.04
CA ASN A 444 -0.01 -1.35 -7.05
C ASN A 444 -1.23 -0.68 -6.40
N VAL A 445 -2.45 -1.24 -6.58
CA VAL A 445 -3.66 -0.73 -5.93
C VAL A 445 -3.57 -0.90 -4.41
N ILE A 446 -3.26 -2.09 -3.91
CA ILE A 446 -3.16 -2.36 -2.47
C ILE A 446 -2.01 -1.58 -1.84
N HIS A 447 -0.86 -1.51 -2.51
CA HIS A 447 0.27 -0.69 -2.05
C HIS A 447 -0.16 0.78 -1.87
N SER A 448 -0.84 1.36 -2.88
CA SER A 448 -1.35 2.73 -2.81
C SER A 448 -2.33 2.94 -1.66
N VAL A 449 -3.28 2.03 -1.49
CA VAL A 449 -4.26 2.08 -0.38
C VAL A 449 -3.56 2.02 0.98
N THR A 450 -2.60 1.11 1.14
CA THR A 450 -1.88 0.90 2.40
C THR A 450 -1.07 2.13 2.80
N ILE A 451 -0.20 2.62 1.90
CA ILE A 451 0.68 3.76 2.23
C ILE A 451 -0.10 5.06 2.43
N MET A 452 -1.22 5.26 1.70
CA MET A 452 -2.09 6.43 1.93
C MET A 452 -2.86 6.32 3.26
N THR A 453 -3.33 5.14 3.63
CA THR A 453 -3.99 4.92 4.93
C THR A 453 -3.08 5.31 6.09
N ASP A 454 -1.85 4.78 6.06
CA ASP A 454 -0.85 5.05 7.09
C ASP A 454 -0.39 6.50 7.05
N GLY A 455 -0.18 7.04 5.84
CA GLY A 455 0.19 8.44 5.62
C GLY A 455 -0.85 9.43 6.15
N CYS A 456 -2.13 9.24 5.84
CA CYS A 456 -3.21 10.08 6.36
C CYS A 456 -3.32 10.00 7.89
N THR A 457 -3.17 8.79 8.44
CA THR A 457 -3.22 8.54 9.89
C THR A 457 -2.08 9.25 10.61
N ASN A 458 -0.85 9.11 10.13
CA ASN A 458 0.32 9.71 10.74
C ASN A 458 0.34 11.24 10.55
N PHE A 459 0.01 11.73 9.37
CA PHE A 459 -0.09 13.16 9.10
C PHE A 459 -1.11 13.85 10.00
N ARG A 460 -2.29 13.23 10.19
CA ARG A 460 -3.29 13.71 11.15
C ARG A 460 -2.72 13.78 12.57
N LYS A 461 -2.22 12.64 13.07
CA LYS A 461 -1.82 12.46 14.48
C LYS A 461 -0.58 13.26 14.84
N PHE A 462 0.44 13.23 14.00
CA PHE A 462 1.75 13.78 14.32
C PHE A 462 2.00 15.17 13.74
N LEU A 463 1.11 15.70 12.89
CA LEU A 463 1.24 17.05 12.37
C LEU A 463 -0.04 17.87 12.59
N VAL A 464 -1.17 17.51 11.98
CA VAL A 464 -2.38 18.35 11.96
C VAL A 464 -2.88 18.66 13.37
N GLU A 465 -3.02 17.65 14.22
CA GLU A 465 -3.57 17.81 15.59
C GLU A 465 -2.70 18.75 16.44
N GLY A 466 -1.39 18.69 16.30
CA GLY A 466 -0.44 19.50 17.08
C GLY A 466 -0.13 20.87 16.49
N THR A 467 -0.48 21.14 15.23
CA THR A 467 -0.22 22.42 14.57
C THR A 467 -0.99 23.58 15.21
N LYS A 468 -0.31 24.73 15.38
CA LYS A 468 -0.86 25.96 15.97
C LYS A 468 -0.58 27.17 15.08
N PRO A 469 -1.44 28.22 15.08
CA PRO A 469 -1.17 29.44 14.37
C PRO A 469 -0.12 30.29 15.12
N ASN A 470 0.78 30.92 14.39
CA ASN A 470 1.68 31.93 14.94
C ASN A 470 1.02 33.32 14.79
N LEU A 471 0.16 33.64 15.74
CA LEU A 471 -0.65 34.87 15.70
C LEU A 471 0.19 36.14 15.56
N LYS A 472 1.39 36.18 16.18
CA LYS A 472 2.29 37.31 16.09
C LYS A 472 2.76 37.54 14.66
N LYS A 473 3.17 36.44 14.00
CA LYS A 473 3.71 36.54 12.62
C LYS A 473 2.61 36.80 11.59
N ILE A 474 1.46 36.19 11.78
CA ILE A 474 0.26 36.42 10.95
C ILE A 474 -0.13 37.90 11.01
N LYS A 475 -0.21 38.47 12.25
CA LYS A 475 -0.54 39.90 12.41
C LYS A 475 0.51 40.84 11.80
N GLU A 476 1.80 40.53 11.96
CA GLU A 476 2.89 41.31 11.34
C GLU A 476 2.73 41.41 9.83
N TYR A 477 2.38 40.32 9.15
CA TYR A 477 2.15 40.31 7.71
C TYR A 477 0.91 41.11 7.32
N VAL A 478 -0.18 41.01 8.06
CA VAL A 478 -1.39 41.82 7.80
C VAL A 478 -1.09 43.29 7.94
N ASP A 479 -0.43 43.71 9.03
CA ASP A 479 -0.14 45.10 9.32
C ASP A 479 0.78 45.74 8.26
N ARG A 480 1.65 44.96 7.60
CA ARG A 480 2.61 45.43 6.59
C ARG A 480 2.11 45.27 5.15
N SER A 481 0.99 44.61 4.94
CA SER A 481 0.51 44.28 3.58
C SER A 481 0.11 45.53 2.81
N LEU A 482 0.69 45.68 1.63
CA LEU A 482 0.31 46.75 0.69
C LEU A 482 -0.98 46.42 -0.07
N MET A 483 -1.41 45.13 -0.09
CA MET A 483 -2.60 44.69 -0.82
C MET A 483 -3.90 45.11 -0.12
N LEU A 484 -3.85 45.56 1.11
CA LEU A 484 -4.98 46.18 1.81
C LEU A 484 -5.50 47.44 1.08
N VAL A 485 -4.66 48.05 0.23
CA VAL A 485 -5.03 49.20 -0.61
C VAL A 485 -6.23 48.92 -1.50
N THR A 486 -6.50 47.64 -1.80
CA THR A 486 -7.63 47.20 -2.61
C THR A 486 -8.96 47.72 -2.06
N ALA A 487 -9.10 47.84 -0.75
CA ALA A 487 -10.30 48.38 -0.09
C ALA A 487 -10.52 49.86 -0.40
N LEU A 488 -9.46 50.64 -0.72
CA LEU A 488 -9.56 52.06 -1.06
C LEU A 488 -10.02 52.30 -2.51
N SER A 489 -9.82 51.32 -3.41
CA SER A 489 -10.10 51.51 -4.84
C SER A 489 -11.54 51.94 -5.14
N PRO A 490 -12.60 51.42 -4.48
CA PRO A 490 -13.96 51.93 -4.71
C PRO A 490 -14.21 53.34 -4.22
N VAL A 491 -13.34 53.87 -3.32
CA VAL A 491 -13.52 55.18 -2.66
C VAL A 491 -12.73 56.28 -3.41
N ILE A 492 -11.47 56.00 -3.72
CA ILE A 492 -10.55 57.00 -4.28
C ILE A 492 -10.11 56.72 -5.74
N GLY A 493 -10.54 55.61 -6.29
CA GLY A 493 -10.18 55.11 -7.63
C GLY A 493 -8.89 54.29 -7.64
N TYR A 494 -8.75 53.48 -8.71
CA TYR A 494 -7.62 52.56 -8.88
C TYR A 494 -6.26 53.26 -8.94
N ASP A 495 -6.14 54.35 -9.71
CA ASP A 495 -4.88 55.05 -9.94
C ASP A 495 -4.29 55.66 -8.67
N LYS A 496 -5.14 56.25 -7.82
CA LYS A 496 -4.69 56.78 -6.51
C LYS A 496 -4.30 55.64 -5.57
N SER A 497 -5.06 54.56 -5.56
CA SER A 497 -4.74 53.35 -4.77
C SER A 497 -3.38 52.77 -5.21
N SER A 498 -3.14 52.64 -6.51
CA SER A 498 -1.86 52.19 -7.07
C SER A 498 -0.69 53.10 -6.64
N LYS A 499 -0.88 54.43 -6.71
CA LYS A 499 0.13 55.38 -6.25
C LYS A 499 0.47 55.24 -4.77
N ILE A 500 -0.53 54.97 -3.91
CA ILE A 500 -0.29 54.73 -2.48
C ILE A 500 0.54 53.47 -2.28
N ALA A 501 0.21 52.37 -2.96
CA ALA A 501 0.94 51.10 -2.82
C ALA A 501 2.41 51.24 -3.27
N HIS A 502 2.65 51.83 -4.45
CA HIS A 502 4.01 52.07 -4.95
C HIS A 502 4.81 53.01 -4.02
N TYR A 503 4.21 54.12 -3.59
CA TYR A 503 4.88 55.05 -2.68
C TYR A 503 5.23 54.39 -1.33
N ALA A 504 4.36 53.55 -0.82
CA ALA A 504 4.62 52.78 0.39
C ALA A 504 5.81 51.80 0.21
N LEU A 505 5.85 51.08 -0.92
CA LEU A 505 6.92 50.13 -1.25
C LEU A 505 8.27 50.88 -1.41
N ASP A 506 8.31 51.94 -2.23
CA ASP A 506 9.54 52.65 -2.58
C ASP A 506 10.17 53.37 -1.38
N ASN A 507 9.38 53.70 -0.35
CA ASN A 507 9.83 54.45 0.82
C ASN A 507 9.83 53.64 2.12
N ASP A 508 9.63 52.30 2.04
CA ASP A 508 9.52 51.40 3.21
C ASP A 508 8.52 51.89 4.28
N LEU A 509 7.36 52.34 3.82
CA LEU A 509 6.28 52.86 4.68
C LEU A 509 5.16 51.84 4.80
N THR A 510 4.39 51.93 5.87
CA THR A 510 3.09 51.25 5.92
C THR A 510 2.12 51.91 4.93
N LEU A 511 1.11 51.14 4.51
CA LEU A 511 0.07 51.63 3.61
C LEU A 511 -0.62 52.91 4.18
N ARG A 512 -0.90 52.89 5.51
CA ARG A 512 -1.48 54.04 6.21
C ARG A 512 -0.61 55.27 6.15
N GLN A 513 0.69 55.12 6.45
CA GLN A 513 1.64 56.25 6.38
C GLN A 513 1.73 56.84 4.96
N ALA A 514 1.76 55.98 3.95
CA ALA A 514 1.82 56.42 2.54
C ALA A 514 0.54 57.16 2.11
N ALA A 515 -0.63 56.61 2.47
CA ALA A 515 -1.92 57.21 2.12
C ALA A 515 -2.09 58.60 2.72
N LEU A 516 -1.71 58.79 3.98
CA LEU A 516 -1.76 60.08 4.67
C LEU A 516 -0.74 61.06 4.10
N LYS A 517 0.52 60.67 3.82
CA LYS A 517 1.52 61.52 3.21
C LYS A 517 1.13 62.04 1.81
N LEU A 518 0.44 61.22 1.03
CA LEU A 518 -0.05 61.59 -0.28
C LEU A 518 -1.35 62.42 -0.22
N GLY A 519 -2.00 62.49 0.94
CA GLY A 519 -3.20 63.32 1.14
C GLY A 519 -4.42 62.83 0.33
N PHE A 520 -4.49 61.54 -0.02
CA PHE A 520 -5.60 61.03 -0.83
C PHE A 520 -6.80 60.57 0.05
N VAL A 521 -6.56 60.38 1.33
CA VAL A 521 -7.60 60.04 2.35
C VAL A 521 -7.24 60.68 3.68
N THR A 522 -8.23 60.93 4.54
CA THR A 522 -8.00 61.30 5.94
C THR A 522 -7.68 60.07 6.78
N GLU A 523 -7.21 60.30 8.00
CA GLU A 523 -6.94 59.21 8.95
C GLU A 523 -8.20 58.42 9.27
N GLU A 524 -9.29 59.10 9.56
CA GLU A 524 -10.58 58.50 9.90
C GLU A 524 -11.16 57.71 8.69
N GLU A 525 -10.98 58.24 7.47
CA GLU A 525 -11.44 57.56 6.26
C GLU A 525 -10.60 56.30 5.99
N PHE A 526 -9.29 56.39 6.14
CA PHE A 526 -8.41 55.21 5.99
C PHE A 526 -8.79 54.12 6.98
N ASP A 527 -8.87 54.43 8.27
CA ASP A 527 -9.15 53.45 9.34
C ASP A 527 -10.58 52.86 9.23
N ARG A 528 -11.53 53.59 8.69
CA ARG A 528 -12.88 53.12 8.40
C ARG A 528 -12.95 52.14 7.22
N VAL A 529 -12.17 52.43 6.16
CA VAL A 529 -12.22 51.70 4.89
C VAL A 529 -11.30 50.49 4.88
N VAL A 530 -10.07 50.67 5.38
CA VAL A 530 -9.04 49.62 5.38
C VAL A 530 -9.14 48.80 6.66
N ASP A 531 -10.12 47.95 6.69
CA ASP A 531 -10.35 47.02 7.80
C ASP A 531 -10.19 45.57 7.30
N PRO A 532 -9.06 44.91 7.58
CA PRO A 532 -8.81 43.56 7.11
C PRO A 532 -9.91 42.55 7.51
N ALA A 533 -10.59 42.77 8.63
CA ALA A 533 -11.65 41.89 9.08
C ALA A 533 -12.93 41.98 8.23
N LYS A 534 -13.16 43.10 7.56
CA LYS A 534 -14.25 43.26 6.59
C LYS A 534 -13.89 42.69 5.21
N MET A 535 -12.60 42.68 4.88
CA MET A 535 -12.12 42.29 3.54
C MET A 535 -12.15 40.76 3.30
N VAL A 536 -12.39 39.94 4.32
CA VAL A 536 -12.48 38.47 4.21
C VAL A 536 -13.87 37.98 3.78
N ARG A 537 -14.77 38.88 3.40
CA ARG A 537 -16.15 38.58 2.95
C ARG A 537 -16.53 39.50 1.80
N PRO A 538 -17.59 39.20 1.04
CA PRO A 538 -18.13 40.13 0.05
C PRO A 538 -18.38 41.50 0.71
N TYR A 539 -17.58 42.50 0.32
CA TYR A 539 -17.59 43.82 0.88
C TYR A 539 -17.20 44.87 -0.18
N VAL A 540 -17.94 45.95 -0.23
CA VAL A 540 -17.61 47.13 -1.04
C VAL A 540 -17.60 48.37 -0.12
N ALA A 541 -16.44 48.97 0.05
CA ALA A 541 -16.33 50.21 0.81
C ALA A 541 -17.08 51.36 0.10
N LYS A 542 -17.77 52.20 0.87
CA LYS A 542 -18.45 53.39 0.35
C LYS A 542 -17.64 54.63 0.76
N ALA A 543 -17.60 55.62 -0.15
CA ALA A 543 -17.17 56.98 0.20
C ALA A 543 -18.05 57.49 1.34
N GLY A 544 -17.45 58.18 2.29
CA GLY A 544 -18.15 58.79 3.41
C GLY A 544 -18.95 60.02 3.00
#